data_c2af794ebed24278116fbf9cfeea9079
#
_entry.id   c2af794ebed24278116fbf9cfeea9079
#
_cell.length_a   1.000
_cell.length_b   1.000
_cell.length_c   1.000
_cell.angle_alpha   90.00
_cell.angle_beta   90.00
_cell.angle_gamma   90.00
#
_symmetry.space_group_name_H-M   'P 1'
#
loop_
_entity.id
_entity.type
_entity.pdbx_description
1 polymer ?
#
loop_
_entity_poly.entity_id
_entity_poly.type
_entity_poly.pdbx_seq_one_letter_code
_entity_poly.pdbx_strand_id
1 'polypeptide(L)'
;MKAVILEDYAIQQGDLDWSGVEALVPDVTRYGRTAPEEVVPRIGDAEIVFLNKCRIDETVLARCPKLRWVGIIATGTDNLDLQACRRHGVAVANVPGYSTHSVAQMTFSLLLAICQCADRYDRLVQDGRWRTEDPADYRLLPQVELLGKTFGIYGYGSIGRQTARIARACGMDVLVCTRTVRPEYAADGVEFVDFDALLARSDVLSLHCPATPATRGLVNADSLARAKPGMILLNTARGALVDEQAVADALKNGQLAFYGADAFGTEPLPQESPLRGLPNALLTPHIAWATNEALQRLMDITTNNLRTWLDGAGENIVNG
;
A
#
# COMPACT_ATOMS: atom_id res chain seq x y z
N MET A 1 -23.36 -7.20 23.75
CA MET A 1 -22.19 -6.36 23.42
C MET A 1 -22.63 -5.32 22.42
N LYS A 2 -22.03 -4.13 22.50
CA LYS A 2 -22.30 -3.01 21.60
C LYS A 2 -21.08 -2.79 20.72
N ALA A 3 -21.29 -2.65 19.42
CA ALA A 3 -20.24 -2.35 18.46
C ALA A 3 -20.44 -0.97 17.80
N VAL A 4 -19.35 -0.31 17.47
CA VAL A 4 -19.35 0.93 16.71
C VAL A 4 -18.42 0.80 15.52
N ILE A 5 -18.91 1.18 14.36
CA ILE A 5 -18.15 1.31 13.13
C ILE A 5 -17.92 2.81 12.92
N LEU A 6 -16.66 3.26 13.10
CA LEU A 6 -16.30 4.68 13.01
C LEU A 6 -16.19 5.17 11.57
N GLU A 7 -15.94 4.24 10.63
CA GLU A 7 -15.80 4.50 9.19
C GLU A 7 -16.40 3.31 8.44
N ASP A 8 -17.62 3.46 7.92
CA ASP A 8 -18.44 2.36 7.39
C ASP A 8 -18.23 2.10 5.89
N TYR A 9 -17.31 2.82 5.25
CA TYR A 9 -16.95 2.64 3.85
C TYR A 9 -15.43 2.77 3.63
N ALA A 10 -14.96 2.16 2.54
CA ALA A 10 -13.56 2.22 2.13
C ALA A 10 -13.29 3.39 1.17
N ILE A 11 -14.03 3.46 0.06
CA ILE A 11 -13.92 4.48 -0.98
C ILE A 11 -15.21 5.27 -1.09
N GLN A 12 -16.34 4.57 -1.19
CA GLN A 12 -17.67 5.15 -1.32
C GLN A 12 -18.66 4.47 -0.39
N GLN A 13 -19.71 5.19 -0.02
CA GLN A 13 -20.74 4.65 0.84
C GLN A 13 -21.35 3.37 0.23
N GLY A 14 -21.41 2.30 1.01
CA GLY A 14 -22.00 1.02 0.62
C GLY A 14 -21.03 0.04 -0.06
N ASP A 15 -19.74 0.36 -0.14
CA ASP A 15 -18.72 -0.54 -0.73
C ASP A 15 -18.24 -1.65 0.22
N LEU A 16 -18.63 -1.59 1.51
CA LEU A 16 -18.31 -2.60 2.51
C LEU A 16 -19.60 -3.31 2.99
N ASP A 17 -19.63 -4.63 2.88
CA ASP A 17 -20.71 -5.46 3.40
C ASP A 17 -20.51 -5.80 4.89
N TRP A 18 -21.21 -5.10 5.75
CA TRP A 18 -21.17 -5.30 7.20
C TRP A 18 -22.14 -6.37 7.72
N SER A 19 -22.92 -7.01 6.87
CA SER A 19 -23.96 -7.99 7.27
C SER A 19 -23.40 -9.14 8.13
N GLY A 20 -22.19 -9.61 7.84
CA GLY A 20 -21.52 -10.64 8.62
C GLY A 20 -21.17 -10.17 10.05
N VAL A 21 -20.78 -8.92 10.24
CA VAL A 21 -20.52 -8.32 11.56
C VAL A 21 -21.81 -8.10 12.31
N GLU A 22 -22.86 -7.56 11.66
CA GLU A 22 -24.18 -7.30 12.24
C GLU A 22 -24.88 -8.59 12.69
N ALA A 23 -24.63 -9.70 11.99
CA ALA A 23 -25.13 -11.03 12.41
C ALA A 23 -24.47 -11.54 13.70
N LEU A 24 -23.22 -11.16 13.99
CA LEU A 24 -22.50 -11.55 15.20
C LEU A 24 -22.81 -10.64 16.39
N VAL A 25 -23.01 -9.34 16.14
CA VAL A 25 -23.33 -8.34 17.16
C VAL A 25 -24.48 -7.49 16.65
N PRO A 26 -25.74 -7.76 17.08
CA PRO A 26 -26.91 -7.04 16.58
C PRO A 26 -27.01 -5.57 16.98
N ASP A 27 -26.31 -5.16 18.06
CA ASP A 27 -26.28 -3.75 18.51
C ASP A 27 -25.07 -3.04 17.88
N VAL A 28 -25.22 -2.60 16.62
CA VAL A 28 -24.18 -1.92 15.84
C VAL A 28 -24.63 -0.50 15.50
N THR A 29 -23.78 0.49 15.84
CA THR A 29 -23.93 1.86 15.36
C THR A 29 -22.88 2.13 14.28
N ARG A 30 -23.32 2.69 13.13
CA ARG A 30 -22.43 2.97 11.98
C ARG A 30 -22.32 4.45 11.72
N TYR A 31 -21.11 4.92 11.46
CA TYR A 31 -20.80 6.28 11.04
C TYR A 31 -20.03 6.26 9.72
N GLY A 32 -20.29 7.19 8.81
CA GLY A 32 -19.61 7.31 7.53
C GLY A 32 -18.14 7.67 7.72
N ARG A 33 -17.90 8.91 8.18
CA ARG A 33 -16.55 9.38 8.61
C ARG A 33 -16.62 9.94 10.01
N THR A 34 -15.52 9.78 10.74
CA THR A 34 -15.41 10.27 12.12
C THR A 34 -14.25 11.25 12.21
N ALA A 35 -14.52 12.48 12.61
CA ALA A 35 -13.51 13.48 12.91
C ALA A 35 -12.76 13.11 14.21
N PRO A 36 -11.49 13.54 14.40
CA PRO A 36 -10.70 13.16 15.57
C PRO A 36 -11.38 13.47 16.90
N GLU A 37 -12.08 14.60 17.01
CA GLU A 37 -12.83 15.04 18.19
C GLU A 37 -14.09 14.22 18.45
N GLU A 38 -14.61 13.53 17.44
CA GLU A 38 -15.80 12.69 17.54
C GLU A 38 -15.50 11.23 17.93
N VAL A 39 -14.24 10.80 17.86
CA VAL A 39 -13.85 9.40 18.12
C VAL A 39 -14.35 8.93 19.48
N VAL A 40 -14.00 9.63 20.54
CA VAL A 40 -14.40 9.27 21.91
C VAL A 40 -15.91 9.35 22.12
N PRO A 41 -16.61 10.44 21.73
CA PRO A 41 -18.07 10.50 21.85
C PRO A 41 -18.81 9.38 21.11
N ARG A 42 -18.30 8.97 19.93
CA ARG A 42 -18.92 7.92 19.12
C ARG A 42 -18.65 6.52 19.65
N ILE A 43 -17.47 6.27 20.19
CA ILE A 43 -17.17 5.00 20.89
C ILE A 43 -18.08 4.88 22.12
N GLY A 44 -18.14 5.92 22.95
CA GLY A 44 -19.02 5.97 24.13
C GLY A 44 -18.79 4.76 25.04
N ASP A 45 -19.81 3.92 25.17
CA ASP A 45 -19.81 2.72 25.99
C ASP A 45 -19.67 1.42 25.20
N ALA A 46 -19.28 1.47 23.91
CA ALA A 46 -19.08 0.31 23.08
C ALA A 46 -17.90 -0.56 23.57
N GLU A 47 -18.07 -1.86 23.42
CA GLU A 47 -17.04 -2.85 23.75
C GLU A 47 -16.20 -3.23 22.51
N ILE A 48 -16.75 -2.99 21.31
CA ILE A 48 -16.17 -3.36 20.02
C ILE A 48 -16.14 -2.12 19.12
N VAL A 49 -14.98 -1.86 18.49
CA VAL A 49 -14.84 -0.75 17.54
C VAL A 49 -14.21 -1.26 16.25
N PHE A 50 -14.78 -0.86 15.11
CA PHE A 50 -14.17 -0.99 13.79
C PHE A 50 -13.75 0.39 13.28
N LEU A 51 -12.56 0.44 12.65
CA LEU A 51 -12.02 1.69 12.11
C LEU A 51 -11.03 1.43 10.96
N ASN A 52 -10.71 2.48 10.21
CA ASN A 52 -9.65 2.45 9.20
C ASN A 52 -8.58 3.53 9.47
N LYS A 53 -8.97 4.81 9.48
CA LYS A 53 -8.06 5.97 9.60
C LYS A 53 -8.10 6.63 10.97
N CYS A 54 -9.16 6.41 11.76
CA CYS A 54 -9.26 6.93 13.11
C CYS A 54 -8.09 6.47 13.97
N ARG A 55 -7.66 7.34 14.88
CA ARG A 55 -6.58 7.06 15.82
C ARG A 55 -7.12 6.51 17.14
N ILE A 56 -6.47 5.45 17.63
CA ILE A 56 -6.68 4.95 19.00
C ILE A 56 -5.35 5.03 19.76
N ASP A 57 -5.31 5.89 20.75
CA ASP A 57 -4.14 6.10 21.60
C ASP A 57 -4.55 6.08 23.09
N GLU A 58 -3.60 6.33 23.98
CA GLU A 58 -3.79 6.35 25.44
C GLU A 58 -4.96 7.27 25.83
N THR A 59 -5.08 8.44 25.17
CA THR A 59 -6.14 9.43 25.50
C THR A 59 -7.54 8.89 25.18
N VAL A 60 -7.69 8.18 24.05
CA VAL A 60 -8.97 7.55 23.66
C VAL A 60 -9.28 6.40 24.60
N LEU A 61 -8.29 5.53 24.87
CA LEU A 61 -8.47 4.34 25.71
C LEU A 61 -8.86 4.69 27.15
N ALA A 62 -8.23 5.71 27.75
CA ALA A 62 -8.56 6.17 29.09
C ALA A 62 -10.02 6.69 29.22
N ARG A 63 -10.60 7.17 28.10
CA ARG A 63 -11.98 7.72 28.07
C ARG A 63 -13.03 6.69 27.64
N CYS A 64 -12.58 5.52 27.13
CA CYS A 64 -13.47 4.45 26.67
C CYS A 64 -13.19 3.13 27.46
N PRO A 65 -13.46 3.10 28.78
CA PRO A 65 -13.04 2.00 29.67
C PRO A 65 -13.78 0.67 29.39
N LYS A 66 -14.88 0.69 28.61
CA LYS A 66 -15.61 -0.53 28.23
C LYS A 66 -15.05 -1.18 26.96
N LEU A 67 -14.16 -0.49 26.21
CA LEU A 67 -13.59 -1.02 24.97
C LEU A 67 -12.75 -2.26 25.27
N ARG A 68 -12.98 -3.33 24.54
CA ARG A 68 -12.32 -4.64 24.69
C ARG A 68 -11.67 -5.13 23.41
N TRP A 69 -12.17 -4.68 22.25
CA TRP A 69 -11.69 -5.14 20.98
C TRP A 69 -11.73 -4.03 19.92
N VAL A 70 -10.68 -3.96 19.12
CA VAL A 70 -10.54 -3.04 17.98
C VAL A 70 -10.23 -3.86 16.73
N GLY A 71 -11.10 -3.79 15.72
CA GLY A 71 -10.86 -4.30 14.38
C GLY A 71 -10.45 -3.18 13.45
N ILE A 72 -9.17 -3.15 13.05
CA ILE A 72 -8.75 -2.25 11.98
C ILE A 72 -8.98 -2.91 10.63
N ILE A 73 -9.82 -2.29 9.79
CA ILE A 73 -10.11 -2.77 8.42
C ILE A 73 -8.96 -2.39 7.47
N ALA A 74 -7.75 -2.79 7.82
CA ALA A 74 -6.52 -2.57 7.08
C ALA A 74 -5.45 -3.59 7.51
N THR A 75 -4.39 -3.74 6.70
CA THR A 75 -3.19 -4.50 7.12
C THR A 75 -2.29 -3.67 8.03
N GLY A 76 -2.11 -2.36 7.74
CA GLY A 76 -1.29 -1.45 8.55
C GLY A 76 -2.01 -1.04 9.84
N THR A 77 -1.25 -0.80 10.90
CA THR A 77 -1.74 -0.40 12.23
C THR A 77 -1.08 0.89 12.73
N ASP A 78 -0.56 1.69 11.81
CA ASP A 78 0.27 2.88 12.12
C ASP A 78 -0.50 3.96 12.93
N ASN A 79 -1.83 3.94 12.89
CA ASN A 79 -2.73 4.84 13.60
C ASN A 79 -3.15 4.31 14.98
N LEU A 80 -2.67 3.15 15.42
CA LEU A 80 -3.01 2.54 16.70
C LEU A 80 -1.81 2.47 17.64
N ASP A 81 -1.95 2.90 18.89
CA ASP A 81 -0.98 2.62 19.95
C ASP A 81 -1.21 1.21 20.49
N LEU A 82 -0.56 0.21 19.87
CA LEU A 82 -0.68 -1.20 20.23
C LEU A 82 -0.24 -1.49 21.66
N GLN A 83 0.74 -0.74 22.18
CA GLN A 83 1.21 -0.91 23.56
C GLN A 83 0.18 -0.37 24.56
N ALA A 84 -0.41 0.78 24.28
CA ALA A 84 -1.50 1.32 25.09
C ALA A 84 -2.71 0.35 25.07
N CYS A 85 -3.12 -0.13 23.89
CA CYS A 85 -4.21 -1.10 23.78
C CYS A 85 -3.94 -2.34 24.66
N ARG A 86 -2.70 -2.86 24.63
CA ARG A 86 -2.29 -4.00 25.48
C ARG A 86 -2.41 -3.68 26.97
N ARG A 87 -1.93 -2.49 27.41
CA ARG A 87 -2.04 -2.07 28.83
C ARG A 87 -3.49 -1.96 29.30
N HIS A 88 -4.38 -1.52 28.43
CA HIS A 88 -5.83 -1.39 28.72
C HIS A 88 -6.61 -2.70 28.54
N GLY A 89 -5.94 -3.82 28.15
CA GLY A 89 -6.62 -5.10 27.93
C GLY A 89 -7.47 -5.14 26.68
N VAL A 90 -7.23 -4.24 25.72
CA VAL A 90 -7.96 -4.15 24.45
C VAL A 90 -7.23 -4.97 23.40
N ALA A 91 -7.84 -6.03 22.87
CA ALA A 91 -7.31 -6.81 21.76
C ALA A 91 -7.44 -6.01 20.45
N VAL A 92 -6.40 -6.05 19.62
CA VAL A 92 -6.39 -5.39 18.31
C VAL A 92 -6.19 -6.42 17.22
N ALA A 93 -7.16 -6.55 16.31
CA ALA A 93 -7.07 -7.40 15.14
C ALA A 93 -6.93 -6.57 13.87
N ASN A 94 -6.00 -6.96 12.98
CA ASN A 94 -5.85 -6.38 11.65
C ASN A 94 -6.31 -7.34 10.55
N VAL A 95 -6.25 -6.92 9.28
CA VAL A 95 -6.62 -7.75 8.13
C VAL A 95 -5.40 -7.98 7.25
N PRO A 96 -4.61 -9.05 7.53
CA PRO A 96 -3.43 -9.36 6.74
C PRO A 96 -3.80 -9.99 5.39
N GLY A 97 -3.03 -9.66 4.34
CA GLY A 97 -3.06 -10.37 3.06
C GLY A 97 -4.25 -10.13 2.14
N TYR A 98 -5.30 -9.41 2.56
CA TYR A 98 -6.52 -9.21 1.77
C TYR A 98 -6.25 -8.56 0.40
N SER A 99 -5.31 -7.63 0.34
CA SER A 99 -4.97 -6.85 -0.86
C SER A 99 -3.69 -7.30 -1.56
N THR A 100 -3.10 -8.45 -1.19
CA THR A 100 -1.83 -8.93 -1.74
C THR A 100 -1.81 -8.91 -3.28
N HIS A 101 -2.82 -9.50 -3.90
CA HIS A 101 -2.92 -9.58 -5.36
C HIS A 101 -3.22 -8.23 -5.99
N SER A 102 -4.12 -7.44 -5.39
CA SER A 102 -4.50 -6.12 -5.84
C SER A 102 -3.29 -5.16 -5.87
N VAL A 103 -2.51 -5.10 -4.78
CA VAL A 103 -1.33 -4.24 -4.71
C VAL A 103 -0.23 -4.68 -5.69
N ALA A 104 0.01 -5.99 -5.83
CA ALA A 104 0.95 -6.50 -6.83
C ALA A 104 0.49 -6.16 -8.26
N GLN A 105 -0.80 -6.26 -8.56
CA GLN A 105 -1.39 -5.88 -9.83
C GLN A 105 -1.24 -4.37 -10.09
N MET A 106 -1.52 -3.51 -9.10
CA MET A 106 -1.32 -2.06 -9.22
C MET A 106 0.15 -1.70 -9.46
N THR A 107 1.09 -2.37 -8.79
CA THR A 107 2.52 -2.18 -9.03
C THR A 107 2.88 -2.42 -10.50
N PHE A 108 2.34 -3.48 -11.10
CA PHE A 108 2.54 -3.78 -12.52
C PHE A 108 1.72 -2.88 -13.44
N SER A 109 0.53 -2.43 -13.05
CA SER A 109 -0.23 -1.41 -13.78
C SER A 109 0.57 -0.11 -13.94
N LEU A 110 1.19 0.37 -12.84
CA LEU A 110 2.07 1.54 -12.88
C LEU A 110 3.28 1.29 -13.78
N LEU A 111 3.96 0.14 -13.63
CA LEU A 111 5.12 -0.20 -14.45
C LEU A 111 4.77 -0.27 -15.94
N LEU A 112 3.71 -0.99 -16.30
CA LEU A 112 3.31 -1.14 -17.70
C LEU A 112 2.80 0.18 -18.30
N ALA A 113 2.09 1.00 -17.53
CA ALA A 113 1.68 2.33 -17.99
C ALA A 113 2.89 3.23 -18.26
N ILE A 114 3.94 3.15 -17.43
CA ILE A 114 5.22 3.86 -17.64
C ILE A 114 5.92 3.30 -18.90
N CYS A 115 6.04 1.97 -19.02
CA CYS A 115 6.81 1.35 -20.08
C CYS A 115 6.14 1.38 -21.45
N GLN A 116 4.81 1.27 -21.51
CA GLN A 116 4.06 1.14 -22.75
C GLN A 116 3.31 2.40 -23.15
N CYS A 117 3.03 3.32 -22.20
CA CYS A 117 2.32 4.58 -22.44
C CYS A 117 0.95 4.40 -23.13
N ALA A 118 0.27 3.26 -22.91
CA ALA A 118 -0.93 2.88 -23.66
C ALA A 118 -2.05 3.92 -23.56
N ASP A 119 -2.24 4.52 -22.38
CA ASP A 119 -3.22 5.59 -22.13
C ASP A 119 -2.93 6.88 -22.91
N ARG A 120 -1.64 7.17 -23.15
CA ARG A 120 -1.22 8.36 -23.93
C ARG A 120 -1.40 8.11 -25.41
N TYR A 121 -1.12 6.90 -25.89
CA TYR A 121 -1.35 6.52 -27.27
C TYR A 121 -2.85 6.39 -27.59
N ASP A 122 -3.67 5.87 -26.66
CA ASP A 122 -5.13 5.88 -26.81
C ASP A 122 -5.65 7.30 -27.02
N ARG A 123 -5.26 8.26 -26.18
CA ARG A 123 -5.63 9.66 -26.34
C ARG A 123 -5.20 10.23 -27.70
N LEU A 124 -3.99 9.90 -28.17
CA LEU A 124 -3.51 10.34 -29.47
C LEU A 124 -4.44 9.86 -30.61
N VAL A 125 -4.90 8.60 -30.51
CA VAL A 125 -5.84 8.02 -31.49
C VAL A 125 -7.22 8.65 -31.38
N GLN A 126 -7.78 8.75 -30.16
CA GLN A 126 -9.12 9.33 -29.92
C GLN A 126 -9.21 10.81 -30.33
N ASP A 127 -8.13 11.57 -30.14
CA ASP A 127 -8.02 12.97 -30.57
C ASP A 127 -7.83 13.14 -32.10
N GLY A 128 -7.80 12.03 -32.87
CA GLY A 128 -7.58 12.04 -34.32
C GLY A 128 -6.19 12.55 -34.73
N ARG A 129 -5.20 12.44 -33.83
CA ARG A 129 -3.82 12.87 -34.08
C ARG A 129 -3.00 11.83 -34.85
N TRP A 130 -3.44 10.58 -34.85
CA TRP A 130 -2.85 9.55 -35.71
C TRP A 130 -3.40 9.65 -37.12
N ARG A 131 -2.70 10.40 -38.00
CA ARG A 131 -3.18 10.78 -39.35
C ARG A 131 -2.39 10.17 -40.48
N THR A 132 -1.21 9.64 -40.21
CA THR A 132 -0.32 9.07 -41.22
C THR A 132 0.21 7.74 -40.78
N GLU A 133 0.78 6.95 -41.70
CA GLU A 133 1.48 5.71 -41.40
C GLU A 133 2.97 5.93 -41.02
N ASP A 134 3.45 7.18 -41.10
CA ASP A 134 4.83 7.51 -40.74
C ASP A 134 5.02 7.42 -39.21
N PRO A 135 5.89 6.51 -38.71
CA PRO A 135 6.17 6.39 -37.29
C PRO A 135 6.65 7.67 -36.62
N ALA A 136 7.28 8.60 -37.36
CA ALA A 136 7.71 9.89 -36.83
C ALA A 136 6.55 10.75 -36.31
N ASP A 137 5.36 10.57 -36.86
CA ASP A 137 4.18 11.36 -36.49
C ASP A 137 3.49 10.84 -35.22
N TYR A 138 3.65 9.59 -34.83
CA TYR A 138 2.95 8.99 -33.69
C TYR A 138 3.85 8.34 -32.62
N ARG A 139 5.09 8.02 -32.94
CA ARG A 139 6.03 7.48 -31.93
C ARG A 139 6.58 8.61 -31.05
N LEU A 140 5.73 9.13 -30.18
CA LEU A 140 6.02 10.31 -29.36
C LEU A 140 6.83 10.02 -28.09
N LEU A 141 6.87 8.75 -27.64
CA LEU A 141 7.46 8.36 -26.38
C LEU A 141 8.29 7.09 -26.54
N PRO A 142 9.46 6.99 -25.90
CA PRO A 142 10.21 5.74 -25.88
C PRO A 142 9.44 4.68 -25.09
N GLN A 143 9.20 3.54 -25.72
CA GLN A 143 8.65 2.35 -25.07
C GLN A 143 9.79 1.49 -24.52
N VAL A 144 9.53 0.78 -23.43
CA VAL A 144 10.51 -0.05 -22.73
C VAL A 144 9.99 -1.48 -22.69
N GLU A 145 10.78 -2.44 -23.19
CA GLU A 145 10.53 -3.87 -23.04
C GLU A 145 11.11 -4.39 -21.72
N LEU A 146 10.37 -5.27 -21.03
CA LEU A 146 10.75 -5.77 -19.71
C LEU A 146 11.65 -7.00 -19.77
N LEU A 147 11.64 -7.75 -20.87
CA LEU A 147 12.43 -8.99 -21.05
C LEU A 147 13.93 -8.74 -20.77
N GLY A 148 14.51 -9.54 -19.90
CA GLY A 148 15.93 -9.47 -19.55
C GLY A 148 16.34 -8.29 -18.70
N LYS A 149 15.36 -7.44 -18.25
CA LYS A 149 15.63 -6.37 -17.28
C LYS A 149 15.57 -6.88 -15.86
N THR A 150 16.27 -6.20 -14.97
CA THR A 150 16.34 -6.54 -13.56
C THR A 150 15.26 -5.81 -12.75
N PHE A 151 14.40 -6.58 -12.07
CA PHE A 151 13.38 -6.07 -11.15
C PHE A 151 13.84 -6.24 -9.71
N GLY A 152 14.19 -5.14 -9.06
CA GLY A 152 14.59 -5.09 -7.65
C GLY A 152 13.38 -4.99 -6.72
N ILE A 153 13.39 -5.76 -5.65
CA ILE A 153 12.33 -5.76 -4.62
C ILE A 153 12.96 -5.47 -3.26
N TYR A 154 12.53 -4.40 -2.61
CA TYR A 154 12.88 -4.16 -1.22
C TYR A 154 11.70 -4.52 -0.31
N GLY A 155 11.87 -5.60 0.47
CA GLY A 155 10.82 -6.20 1.31
C GLY A 155 10.13 -7.40 0.63
N TYR A 156 10.25 -8.60 1.22
CA TYR A 156 9.83 -9.86 0.62
C TYR A 156 8.74 -10.56 1.44
N GLY A 157 7.69 -9.79 1.78
CA GLY A 157 6.44 -10.30 2.35
C GLY A 157 5.49 -10.82 1.27
N SER A 158 4.22 -11.01 1.60
CA SER A 158 3.20 -11.55 0.67
C SER A 158 3.12 -10.76 -0.64
N ILE A 159 3.10 -9.41 -0.56
CA ILE A 159 3.03 -8.53 -1.73
C ILE A 159 4.32 -8.64 -2.56
N GLY A 160 5.50 -8.51 -1.96
CA GLY A 160 6.78 -8.60 -2.66
C GLY A 160 6.95 -9.94 -3.37
N ARG A 161 6.57 -11.06 -2.76
CA ARG A 161 6.58 -12.38 -3.37
C ARG A 161 5.62 -12.50 -4.57
N GLN A 162 4.41 -11.94 -4.43
CA GLN A 162 3.46 -11.93 -5.53
C GLN A 162 3.94 -11.05 -6.69
N THR A 163 4.53 -9.90 -6.40
CA THR A 163 5.15 -9.00 -7.39
C THR A 163 6.31 -9.68 -8.12
N ALA A 164 7.17 -10.42 -7.39
CA ALA A 164 8.27 -11.21 -7.98
C ALA A 164 7.76 -12.24 -8.98
N ARG A 165 6.66 -12.95 -8.69
CA ARG A 165 6.05 -13.92 -9.62
C ARG A 165 5.61 -13.27 -10.92
N ILE A 166 5.01 -12.08 -10.86
CA ILE A 166 4.58 -11.34 -12.05
C ILE A 166 5.81 -10.85 -12.84
N ALA A 167 6.83 -10.30 -12.15
CA ALA A 167 8.07 -9.86 -12.79
C ALA A 167 8.73 -10.99 -13.59
N ARG A 168 8.86 -12.17 -12.99
CA ARG A 168 9.39 -13.36 -13.66
C ARG A 168 8.54 -13.81 -14.85
N ALA A 169 7.21 -13.75 -14.74
CA ALA A 169 6.31 -14.05 -15.85
C ALA A 169 6.47 -13.07 -17.02
N CYS A 170 6.94 -11.85 -16.76
CA CYS A 170 7.32 -10.86 -17.79
C CYS A 170 8.76 -11.06 -18.31
N GLY A 171 9.46 -12.12 -17.93
CA GLY A 171 10.83 -12.41 -18.38
C GLY A 171 11.90 -11.55 -17.71
N MET A 172 11.62 -10.97 -16.55
CA MET A 172 12.61 -10.18 -15.79
C MET A 172 13.42 -11.05 -14.83
N ASP A 173 14.68 -10.67 -14.60
CA ASP A 173 15.49 -11.18 -13.50
C ASP A 173 15.08 -10.47 -12.21
N VAL A 174 14.93 -11.22 -11.11
CA VAL A 174 14.44 -10.64 -9.84
C VAL A 174 15.52 -10.66 -8.77
N LEU A 175 15.86 -9.47 -8.27
CA LEU A 175 16.71 -9.25 -7.09
C LEU A 175 15.86 -8.89 -5.88
N VAL A 176 16.23 -9.40 -4.71
CA VAL A 176 15.49 -9.16 -3.47
C VAL A 176 16.42 -8.70 -2.36
N CYS A 177 16.08 -7.57 -1.72
CA CYS A 177 16.64 -7.18 -0.45
C CYS A 177 15.55 -7.30 0.64
N THR A 178 15.80 -8.09 1.66
CA THR A 178 14.86 -8.29 2.78
C THR A 178 15.60 -8.51 4.08
N ARG A 179 15.00 -8.09 5.20
CA ARG A 179 15.58 -8.26 6.54
C ARG A 179 15.84 -9.73 6.91
N THR A 180 14.97 -10.62 6.48
CA THR A 180 15.04 -12.04 6.82
C THR A 180 14.82 -12.88 5.57
N VAL A 181 15.84 -13.65 5.19
CA VAL A 181 15.71 -14.67 4.16
C VAL A 181 15.24 -15.95 4.82
N ARG A 182 14.12 -16.50 4.36
CA ARG A 182 13.54 -17.73 4.91
C ARG A 182 13.83 -18.91 3.97
N PRO A 183 13.99 -20.13 4.51
CA PRO A 183 14.28 -21.32 3.69
C PRO A 183 13.26 -21.56 2.56
N GLU A 184 11.98 -21.27 2.81
CA GLU A 184 10.93 -21.46 1.81
C GLU A 184 11.02 -20.50 0.60
N TYR A 185 11.87 -19.48 0.66
CA TYR A 185 12.09 -18.55 -0.45
C TYR A 185 13.04 -19.10 -1.52
N ALA A 186 13.78 -20.18 -1.21
CA ALA A 186 14.72 -20.78 -2.16
C ALA A 186 14.07 -21.26 -3.46
N ALA A 187 12.78 -21.64 -3.42
CA ALA A 187 12.01 -22.10 -4.58
C ALA A 187 11.45 -20.95 -5.44
N ASP A 188 11.51 -19.70 -4.96
CA ASP A 188 10.89 -18.57 -5.66
C ASP A 188 11.68 -18.13 -6.91
N GLY A 189 12.92 -18.65 -7.11
CA GLY A 189 13.77 -18.35 -8.27
C GLY A 189 14.17 -16.88 -8.36
N VAL A 190 14.55 -16.30 -7.22
CA VAL A 190 15.02 -14.92 -7.07
C VAL A 190 16.42 -14.91 -6.47
N GLU A 191 17.20 -13.86 -6.70
CA GLU A 191 18.52 -13.66 -6.10
C GLU A 191 18.39 -12.72 -4.90
N PHE A 192 18.92 -13.11 -3.73
CA PHE A 192 18.96 -12.25 -2.54
C PHE A 192 20.26 -11.47 -2.51
N VAL A 193 20.15 -10.14 -2.34
CA VAL A 193 21.26 -9.20 -2.35
C VAL A 193 21.12 -8.19 -1.22
N ASP A 194 22.21 -7.46 -0.90
CA ASP A 194 22.15 -6.27 -0.05
C ASP A 194 21.51 -5.07 -0.76
N PHE A 195 21.30 -3.99 -0.03
CA PHE A 195 20.62 -2.82 -0.58
C PHE A 195 21.46 -2.10 -1.64
N ASP A 196 22.77 -2.05 -1.50
CA ASP A 196 23.66 -1.37 -2.45
C ASP A 196 23.70 -2.11 -3.79
N ALA A 197 23.80 -3.45 -3.76
CA ALA A 197 23.70 -4.27 -4.95
C ALA A 197 22.31 -4.16 -5.61
N LEU A 198 21.24 -4.09 -4.79
CA LEU A 198 19.88 -3.89 -5.30
C LEU A 198 19.76 -2.57 -6.06
N LEU A 199 20.26 -1.46 -5.50
CA LEU A 199 20.25 -0.13 -6.14
C LEU A 199 21.07 -0.12 -7.44
N ALA A 200 22.29 -0.65 -7.40
CA ALA A 200 23.21 -0.60 -8.53
C ALA A 200 22.80 -1.47 -9.72
N ARG A 201 22.03 -2.55 -9.48
CA ARG A 201 21.72 -3.55 -10.52
C ARG A 201 20.29 -3.46 -11.05
N SER A 202 19.36 -2.80 -10.35
CA SER A 202 17.94 -2.76 -10.71
C SER A 202 17.65 -1.77 -11.83
N ASP A 203 16.97 -2.23 -12.90
CA ASP A 203 16.32 -1.35 -13.89
C ASP A 203 15.01 -0.77 -13.34
N VAL A 204 14.33 -1.57 -12.52
CA VAL A 204 13.11 -1.20 -11.80
C VAL A 204 13.31 -1.56 -10.33
N LEU A 205 13.08 -0.62 -9.41
CA LEU A 205 13.07 -0.87 -7.97
C LEU A 205 11.67 -0.68 -7.42
N SER A 206 11.13 -1.70 -6.73
CA SER A 206 9.81 -1.65 -6.11
C SER A 206 9.88 -1.87 -4.60
N LEU A 207 9.18 -1.01 -3.84
CA LEU A 207 9.17 -1.01 -2.38
C LEU A 207 7.95 -1.77 -1.84
N HIS A 208 8.20 -2.77 -0.97
CA HIS A 208 7.17 -3.64 -0.36
C HIS A 208 7.43 -3.89 1.12
N CYS A 209 8.00 -2.92 1.82
CA CYS A 209 8.28 -2.99 3.26
C CYS A 209 7.42 -2.00 4.06
N PRO A 210 7.20 -2.23 5.37
CA PRO A 210 6.58 -1.25 6.25
C PRO A 210 7.51 -0.04 6.48
N ALA A 211 6.92 1.11 6.82
CA ALA A 211 7.66 2.27 7.32
C ALA A 211 7.99 2.07 8.80
N THR A 212 9.25 1.87 9.10
CA THR A 212 9.81 1.73 10.45
C THR A 212 10.92 2.76 10.65
N PRO A 213 11.43 2.98 11.87
CA PRO A 213 12.61 3.84 12.05
C PRO A 213 13.79 3.46 11.16
N ALA A 214 13.98 2.18 10.83
CA ALA A 214 15.06 1.69 9.98
C ALA A 214 14.80 1.83 8.47
N THR A 215 13.55 2.00 8.05
CA THR A 215 13.17 2.08 6.62
C THR A 215 12.63 3.44 6.21
N ARG A 216 12.36 4.33 7.15
CA ARG A 216 11.95 5.72 6.89
C ARG A 216 13.05 6.46 6.12
N GLY A 217 12.69 7.08 5.00
CA GLY A 217 13.66 7.77 4.14
C GLY A 217 14.69 6.82 3.51
N LEU A 218 14.34 5.56 3.31
CA LEU A 218 15.19 4.55 2.66
C LEU A 218 15.67 5.02 1.28
N VAL A 219 14.75 5.60 0.50
CA VAL A 219 15.07 6.22 -0.78
C VAL A 219 15.21 7.73 -0.56
N ASN A 220 16.45 8.21 -0.65
CA ASN A 220 16.87 9.58 -0.44
C ASN A 220 17.96 9.95 -1.44
N ALA A 221 18.52 11.16 -1.36
CA ALA A 221 19.55 11.64 -2.28
C ALA A 221 20.79 10.71 -2.32
N ASP A 222 21.26 10.23 -1.15
CA ASP A 222 22.44 9.36 -1.06
C ASP A 222 22.21 7.99 -1.67
N SER A 223 21.04 7.38 -1.43
CA SER A 223 20.68 6.09 -2.03
C SER A 223 20.46 6.22 -3.53
N LEU A 224 19.81 7.30 -3.98
CA LEU A 224 19.60 7.57 -5.41
C LEU A 224 20.91 7.82 -6.16
N ALA A 225 21.92 8.44 -5.54
CA ALA A 225 23.24 8.62 -6.15
C ALA A 225 23.96 7.28 -6.44
N ARG A 226 23.62 6.21 -5.71
CA ARG A 226 24.16 4.85 -5.91
C ARG A 226 23.28 3.97 -6.81
N ALA A 227 22.10 4.45 -7.17
CA ALA A 227 21.18 3.72 -8.02
C ALA A 227 21.66 3.68 -9.48
N LYS A 228 21.26 2.65 -10.21
CA LYS A 228 21.50 2.54 -11.65
C LYS A 228 20.90 3.77 -12.35
N PRO A 229 21.67 4.53 -13.16
CA PRO A 229 21.14 5.66 -13.90
C PRO A 229 19.96 5.27 -14.78
N GLY A 230 18.90 6.07 -14.76
CA GLY A 230 17.67 5.79 -15.50
C GLY A 230 16.78 4.71 -14.87
N MET A 231 16.98 4.36 -13.61
CA MET A 231 16.13 3.41 -12.88
C MET A 231 14.68 3.92 -12.80
N ILE A 232 13.72 2.99 -12.89
CA ILE A 232 12.31 3.25 -12.55
C ILE A 232 12.10 2.90 -11.08
N LEU A 233 11.52 3.83 -10.30
CA LEU A 233 11.17 3.61 -8.90
C LEU A 233 9.65 3.42 -8.79
N LEU A 234 9.21 2.38 -8.05
CA LEU A 234 7.80 2.11 -7.74
C LEU A 234 7.57 2.08 -6.23
N ASN A 235 6.56 2.82 -5.76
CA ASN A 235 6.18 2.82 -4.34
C ASN A 235 4.67 2.65 -4.16
N THR A 236 4.25 1.42 -3.97
CA THR A 236 2.88 1.05 -3.57
C THR A 236 2.82 0.62 -2.09
N ALA A 237 3.85 0.96 -1.30
CA ALA A 237 3.95 0.58 0.11
C ALA A 237 3.58 1.73 1.06
N ARG A 238 4.54 2.62 1.36
CA ARG A 238 4.34 3.76 2.27
C ARG A 238 5.13 4.97 1.77
N GLY A 239 4.53 6.16 1.79
CA GLY A 239 5.21 7.40 1.38
C GLY A 239 6.43 7.72 2.22
N ALA A 240 6.39 7.43 3.52
CA ALA A 240 7.50 7.66 4.44
C ALA A 240 8.80 6.87 4.14
N LEU A 241 8.79 5.94 3.19
CA LEU A 241 9.98 5.25 2.71
C LEU A 241 10.83 6.12 1.79
N VAL A 242 10.27 7.21 1.27
CA VAL A 242 10.85 8.02 0.19
C VAL A 242 10.95 9.47 0.62
N ASP A 243 12.09 10.10 0.34
CA ASP A 243 12.23 11.54 0.32
C ASP A 243 11.70 12.06 -1.03
N GLU A 244 10.52 12.66 -1.02
CA GLU A 244 9.82 13.12 -2.24
C GLU A 244 10.58 14.24 -2.95
N GLN A 245 11.33 15.09 -2.22
CA GLN A 245 12.15 16.13 -2.82
C GLN A 245 13.36 15.51 -3.56
N ALA A 246 14.04 14.55 -2.93
CA ALA A 246 15.15 13.85 -3.57
C ALA A 246 14.72 13.09 -4.83
N VAL A 247 13.54 12.46 -4.80
CA VAL A 247 12.96 11.79 -5.98
C VAL A 247 12.64 12.80 -7.09
N ALA A 248 12.02 13.94 -6.75
CA ALA A 248 11.70 14.96 -7.74
C ALA A 248 12.97 15.52 -8.41
N ASP A 249 14.05 15.71 -7.65
CA ASP A 249 15.33 16.18 -8.18
C ASP A 249 16.00 15.11 -9.06
N ALA A 250 15.94 13.84 -8.66
CA ALA A 250 16.43 12.70 -9.45
C ALA A 250 15.65 12.50 -10.77
N LEU A 251 14.36 12.79 -10.80
CA LEU A 251 13.53 12.78 -12.01
C LEU A 251 13.91 13.92 -12.97
N LYS A 252 14.20 15.10 -12.44
CA LYS A 252 14.59 16.29 -13.24
C LYS A 252 15.97 16.14 -13.85
N ASN A 253 16.92 15.53 -13.14
CA ASN A 253 18.30 15.37 -13.60
C ASN A 253 18.55 14.06 -14.37
N GLY A 254 17.53 13.17 -14.50
CA GLY A 254 17.61 11.92 -15.26
C GLY A 254 18.24 10.74 -14.49
N GLN A 255 18.57 10.89 -13.21
CA GLN A 255 19.02 9.78 -12.35
C GLN A 255 17.91 8.73 -12.21
N LEU A 256 16.66 9.17 -12.07
CA LEU A 256 15.47 8.34 -12.25
C LEU A 256 14.83 8.64 -13.61
N ALA A 257 14.49 7.59 -14.35
CA ALA A 257 13.71 7.73 -15.57
C ALA A 257 12.24 8.04 -15.23
N PHE A 258 11.65 7.28 -14.29
CA PHE A 258 10.26 7.42 -13.87
C PHE A 258 10.07 7.11 -12.38
N TYR A 259 9.03 7.70 -11.81
CA TYR A 259 8.50 7.34 -10.49
C TYR A 259 7.02 6.99 -10.58
N GLY A 260 6.65 5.77 -10.18
CA GLY A 260 5.28 5.32 -10.05
C GLY A 260 4.92 5.19 -8.57
N ALA A 261 3.90 5.92 -8.09
CA ALA A 261 3.55 5.89 -6.67
C ALA A 261 2.04 5.85 -6.43
N ASP A 262 1.67 5.08 -5.40
CA ASP A 262 0.30 5.01 -4.86
C ASP A 262 0.24 5.46 -3.38
N ALA A 263 1.39 5.78 -2.76
CA ALA A 263 1.46 6.21 -1.36
C ALA A 263 2.42 7.39 -1.20
N PHE A 264 2.05 8.35 -0.34
CA PHE A 264 2.76 9.62 -0.17
C PHE A 264 3.05 9.93 1.29
N GLY A 265 4.02 10.79 1.53
CA GLY A 265 4.41 11.23 2.88
C GLY A 265 3.30 11.96 3.61
N THR A 266 2.51 12.73 2.90
CA THR A 266 1.26 13.35 3.34
C THR A 266 0.14 12.99 2.37
N GLU A 267 -0.99 12.53 2.90
CA GLU A 267 -2.16 12.14 2.12
C GLU A 267 -3.41 12.86 2.61
N PRO A 268 -4.19 13.50 1.72
CA PRO A 268 -4.00 13.65 0.26
C PRO A 268 -2.71 14.39 -0.09
N LEU A 269 -2.12 14.07 -1.27
CA LEU A 269 -0.90 14.72 -1.76
C LEU A 269 -1.07 16.24 -1.83
N PRO A 270 -0.26 17.05 -1.12
CA PRO A 270 -0.37 18.51 -1.10
C PRO A 270 -0.24 19.15 -2.49
N GLN A 271 -0.84 20.34 -2.66
CA GLN A 271 -0.77 21.06 -3.94
C GLN A 271 0.67 21.49 -4.28
N GLU A 272 1.47 21.82 -3.26
CA GLU A 272 2.87 22.22 -3.32
C GLU A 272 3.85 21.04 -3.41
N SER A 273 3.38 19.80 -3.48
CA SER A 273 4.25 18.62 -3.57
C SER A 273 5.21 18.74 -4.77
N PRO A 274 6.52 18.49 -4.57
CA PRO A 274 7.52 18.56 -5.64
C PRO A 274 7.32 17.52 -6.75
N LEU A 275 6.47 16.52 -6.51
CA LEU A 275 6.14 15.47 -7.48
C LEU A 275 5.06 15.89 -8.48
N ARG A 276 4.27 16.93 -8.16
CA ARG A 276 3.18 17.37 -9.05
C ARG A 276 3.71 18.02 -10.32
N GLY A 277 3.06 17.70 -11.44
CA GLY A 277 3.38 18.29 -12.74
C GLY A 277 4.64 17.74 -13.40
N LEU A 278 5.34 16.80 -12.78
CA LEU A 278 6.48 16.12 -13.40
C LEU A 278 5.97 15.15 -14.48
N PRO A 279 6.47 15.23 -15.73
CA PRO A 279 5.97 14.40 -16.85
C PRO A 279 6.33 12.92 -16.71
N ASN A 280 7.30 12.60 -15.86
CA ASN A 280 7.80 11.28 -15.55
C ASN A 280 7.47 10.80 -14.13
N ALA A 281 6.45 11.40 -13.49
CA ALA A 281 5.81 10.90 -12.29
C ALA A 281 4.39 10.41 -12.60
N LEU A 282 4.07 9.15 -12.26
CA LEU A 282 2.75 8.55 -12.39
C LEU A 282 2.20 8.28 -10.99
N LEU A 283 1.19 9.03 -10.57
CA LEU A 283 0.72 9.09 -9.19
C LEU A 283 -0.76 8.65 -9.10
N THR A 284 -1.07 7.74 -8.17
CA THR A 284 -2.43 7.29 -7.89
C THR A 284 -2.81 7.54 -6.42
N PRO A 285 -4.08 7.76 -6.07
CA PRO A 285 -4.49 8.29 -4.77
C PRO A 285 -4.66 7.20 -3.70
N HIS A 286 -3.64 6.36 -3.47
CA HIS A 286 -3.61 5.28 -2.47
C HIS A 286 -4.78 4.29 -2.63
N ILE A 287 -4.95 3.76 -3.83
CA ILE A 287 -6.03 2.85 -4.22
C ILE A 287 -5.56 1.45 -4.63
N ALA A 288 -4.28 1.12 -4.47
CA ALA A 288 -3.73 -0.19 -4.87
C ALA A 288 -4.45 -1.39 -4.20
N TRP A 289 -5.08 -1.17 -3.05
CA TRP A 289 -5.82 -2.16 -2.27
C TRP A 289 -7.31 -2.27 -2.63
N ALA A 290 -7.85 -1.37 -3.44
CA ALA A 290 -9.26 -1.02 -3.52
C ALA A 290 -10.05 -1.77 -4.61
N THR A 291 -9.65 -2.99 -4.98
CA THR A 291 -10.46 -3.81 -5.90
C THR A 291 -11.65 -4.43 -5.16
N ASN A 292 -12.76 -4.66 -5.86
CA ASN A 292 -13.97 -5.27 -5.29
C ASN A 292 -13.66 -6.60 -4.59
N GLU A 293 -12.80 -7.43 -5.20
CA GLU A 293 -12.40 -8.73 -4.67
C GLU A 293 -11.54 -8.58 -3.40
N ALA A 294 -10.72 -7.52 -3.32
CA ALA A 294 -9.96 -7.22 -2.11
C ALA A 294 -10.88 -6.72 -0.99
N LEU A 295 -11.86 -5.88 -1.30
CA LEU A 295 -12.86 -5.41 -0.33
C LEU A 295 -13.71 -6.57 0.21
N GLN A 296 -14.10 -7.52 -0.64
CA GLN A 296 -14.82 -8.71 -0.18
C GLN A 296 -13.96 -9.53 0.78
N ARG A 297 -12.70 -9.84 0.43
CA ARG A 297 -11.76 -10.53 1.33
C ARG A 297 -11.51 -9.78 2.63
N LEU A 298 -11.44 -8.44 2.55
CA LEU A 298 -11.30 -7.58 3.72
C LEU A 298 -12.44 -7.82 4.71
N MET A 299 -13.68 -7.82 4.23
CA MET A 299 -14.86 -8.00 5.07
C MET A 299 -15.01 -9.44 5.58
N ASP A 300 -14.67 -10.44 4.77
CA ASP A 300 -14.66 -11.85 5.19
C ASP A 300 -13.69 -12.08 6.35
N ILE A 301 -12.45 -11.55 6.23
CA ILE A 301 -11.43 -11.66 7.30
C ILE A 301 -11.85 -10.84 8.53
N THR A 302 -12.38 -9.63 8.34
CA THR A 302 -12.85 -8.76 9.43
C THR A 302 -13.94 -9.46 10.24
N THR A 303 -14.91 -10.06 9.57
CA THR A 303 -15.99 -10.83 10.20
C THR A 303 -15.44 -12.06 10.95
N ASN A 304 -14.50 -12.77 10.33
CA ASN A 304 -13.86 -13.92 10.97
C ASN A 304 -13.02 -13.53 12.20
N ASN A 305 -12.29 -12.44 12.16
CA ASN A 305 -11.53 -11.92 13.30
C ASN A 305 -12.46 -11.65 14.50
N LEU A 306 -13.61 -11.00 14.24
CA LEU A 306 -14.59 -10.77 15.30
C LEU A 306 -15.16 -12.09 15.84
N ARG A 307 -15.57 -13.02 14.96
CA ARG A 307 -16.10 -14.34 15.36
C ARG A 307 -15.13 -15.09 16.25
N THR A 308 -13.88 -15.25 15.81
CA THR A 308 -12.86 -16.00 16.57
C THR A 308 -12.52 -15.34 17.90
N TRP A 309 -12.55 -13.99 17.99
CA TRP A 309 -12.39 -13.31 19.25
C TRP A 309 -13.58 -13.55 20.20
N LEU A 310 -14.81 -13.52 19.71
CA LEU A 310 -16.01 -13.83 20.50
C LEU A 310 -15.97 -15.27 21.03
N ASP A 311 -15.41 -16.20 20.26
CA ASP A 311 -15.23 -17.62 20.64
C ASP A 311 -14.01 -17.83 21.56
N GLY A 312 -13.27 -16.78 21.91
CA GLY A 312 -12.11 -16.82 22.81
C GLY A 312 -10.79 -17.27 22.14
N ALA A 313 -10.75 -17.48 20.83
CA ALA A 313 -9.55 -17.90 20.10
C ALA A 313 -8.69 -16.70 19.65
N GLY A 314 -9.29 -15.70 19.00
CA GLY A 314 -8.63 -14.46 18.55
C GLY A 314 -7.61 -14.63 17.41
N GLU A 315 -8.06 -14.57 16.16
CA GLU A 315 -7.18 -14.56 14.99
C GLU A 315 -6.69 -13.16 14.65
N ASN A 316 -5.50 -13.07 14.02
CA ASN A 316 -4.87 -11.83 13.56
C ASN A 316 -4.71 -10.75 14.64
N ILE A 317 -4.60 -11.15 15.91
CA ILE A 317 -4.32 -10.25 17.03
C ILE A 317 -2.87 -9.77 16.92
N VAL A 318 -2.66 -8.45 16.87
CA VAL A 318 -1.35 -7.82 16.59
C VAL A 318 -0.68 -7.21 17.84
N ASN A 319 -1.36 -7.22 18.98
CA ASN A 319 -0.85 -6.68 20.25
C ASN A 319 -0.86 -7.73 21.38
N GLY A 320 -0.86 -9.01 21.03
CA GLY A 320 -0.79 -10.14 21.95
C GLY A 320 0.53 -10.28 22.69
#